data_cc36b7c421397da09af5d6dcd039407b
#
_entry.id   cc36b7c421397da09af5d6dcd039407b
#
_cell.length_a   1.000
_cell.length_b   1.000
_cell.length_c   1.000
_cell.angle_alpha   90.00
_cell.angle_beta   90.00
_cell.angle_gamma   90.00
#
_symmetry.space_group_name_H-M   'P 1'
#
loop_
_entity.id
_entity.type
_entity.pdbx_description
1 polymer ?
#
loop_
_entity_poly.entity_id
_entity_poly.type
_entity_poly.pdbx_seq_one_letter_code
_entity_poly.pdbx_strand_id
1 'polypeptide(L)'
;EISNAGQLYWFAGLVNGTLDGVEQNKLANAILIANITANENLLDSLQYDAKGNVSNGSDFISWTPIADCMEDHITQYSGTFDGNNKTVSGLYFNGNSTRIGLFGSSEADGNIKNVGVVDSYFKGNDSVGGVCGNNAGTITNCYNAGNLTAIESRATIGGICGYNNGGTVTNCYNTGTVTATGSVASVGGVCGCSIAPISNCYNIGTVTATGSDADISSICGFNYGPVTNCYYLADTEDENGSKTAAQFASGEVAYLLSQGCSTGEGDDTVTYDGSIWGQTIGTDTYPTLGGAKVYKNATYNGCEGKPGEPVSYEYSNTEKNTYGDHPDADNDGRCDDCGQYIDGIGAKLAGYSLSLTGNIGVNFYMELSNDIVNDESAYMNFILPNGTTSKVYVSGTHEDGSTATTDTTVKNGVTYYVFTCEVAAKEMTSDIKAQMIGNNGEKTGKVYTYTVKEYADYILSHTSAEGSNYGSATVQLVKGMLNYGGAAQKYFGYKTDQLASDGLALTEPVFDDTSIINYIKDEANKAS
;
A
#
# COMPACT_ATOMS: atom_id res chain seq x y z
N GLU A 1 27.22 -24.71 -1.26
CA GLU A 1 26.26 -24.16 -2.24
C GLU A 1 25.67 -25.30 -3.08
N ILE A 2 24.36 -25.20 -3.31
CA ILE A 2 23.61 -26.18 -4.11
C ILE A 2 22.94 -25.43 -5.28
N SER A 3 23.24 -25.82 -6.51
CA SER A 3 22.72 -25.19 -7.73
C SER A 3 21.96 -26.15 -8.67
N ASN A 4 21.94 -27.45 -8.38
CA ASN A 4 21.27 -28.46 -9.18
C ASN A 4 20.87 -29.70 -8.36
N ALA A 5 20.02 -30.56 -8.92
CA ALA A 5 19.53 -31.76 -8.25
C ALA A 5 20.65 -32.72 -7.82
N GLY A 6 21.67 -32.92 -8.64
CA GLY A 6 22.80 -33.82 -8.31
C GLY A 6 23.51 -33.38 -7.02
N GLN A 7 23.72 -32.07 -6.82
CA GLN A 7 24.31 -31.52 -5.60
C GLN A 7 23.37 -31.67 -4.39
N LEU A 8 22.05 -31.55 -4.59
CA LEU A 8 21.08 -31.79 -3.53
C LEU A 8 21.07 -33.26 -3.08
N TYR A 9 21.10 -34.22 -4.04
CA TYR A 9 21.22 -35.65 -3.73
C TYR A 9 22.56 -35.98 -3.07
N TRP A 10 23.65 -35.35 -3.52
CA TRP A 10 24.96 -35.50 -2.87
C TRP A 10 24.95 -35.00 -1.43
N PHE A 11 24.31 -33.84 -1.19
CA PHE A 11 24.14 -33.30 0.17
C PHE A 11 23.31 -34.23 1.06
N ALA A 12 22.22 -34.77 0.53
CA ALA A 12 21.44 -35.79 1.24
C ALA A 12 22.32 -37.00 1.60
N GLY A 13 23.10 -37.51 0.65
CA GLY A 13 24.04 -38.61 0.87
C GLY A 13 25.12 -38.30 1.92
N LEU A 14 25.65 -37.07 1.94
CA LEU A 14 26.64 -36.61 2.95
C LEU A 14 26.03 -36.64 4.37
N VAL A 15 24.80 -36.07 4.50
CA VAL A 15 24.11 -36.05 5.80
C VAL A 15 23.70 -37.45 6.24
N ASN A 16 23.27 -38.30 5.32
CA ASN A 16 22.83 -39.67 5.58
C ASN A 16 24.01 -40.66 5.79
N GLY A 17 25.24 -40.26 5.38
CA GLY A 17 26.40 -41.15 5.48
C GLY A 17 26.38 -42.26 4.43
N THR A 18 25.76 -42.05 3.27
CA THR A 18 25.62 -43.06 2.20
C THR A 18 26.58 -42.88 1.04
N LEU A 19 27.50 -41.89 1.13
CA LEU A 19 28.50 -41.63 0.11
C LEU A 19 29.75 -42.48 0.32
N ASP A 20 30.14 -43.25 -0.69
CA ASP A 20 31.33 -44.07 -0.62
C ASP A 20 32.61 -43.24 -0.38
N GLY A 21 33.34 -43.58 0.69
CA GLY A 21 34.61 -42.93 1.05
C GLY A 21 34.49 -41.49 1.57
N VAL A 22 33.27 -41.05 1.88
CA VAL A 22 32.99 -39.71 2.48
C VAL A 22 32.44 -39.92 3.88
N GLU A 23 33.03 -39.25 4.89
CA GLU A 23 32.54 -39.30 6.28
C GLU A 23 31.18 -38.60 6.39
N GLN A 24 30.26 -39.21 7.14
CA GLN A 24 28.95 -38.63 7.41
C GLN A 24 29.07 -37.26 8.12
N ASN A 25 28.30 -36.26 7.67
CA ASN A 25 28.26 -34.96 8.32
C ASN A 25 26.83 -34.45 8.52
N LYS A 26 26.27 -34.69 9.70
CA LYS A 26 24.92 -34.22 10.11
C LYS A 26 24.85 -32.74 10.42
N LEU A 27 26.03 -32.07 10.60
CA LEU A 27 26.19 -30.65 10.92
C LEU A 27 26.47 -29.81 9.65
N ALA A 28 26.52 -30.46 8.48
CA ALA A 28 26.83 -29.76 7.23
C ALA A 28 25.82 -28.64 6.95
N ASN A 29 26.30 -27.45 6.65
CA ASN A 29 25.47 -26.34 6.22
C ASN A 29 25.33 -26.31 4.71
N ALA A 30 24.14 -25.89 4.22
CA ALA A 30 23.87 -25.71 2.81
C ALA A 30 23.11 -24.41 2.52
N ILE A 31 23.33 -23.86 1.33
CA ILE A 31 22.55 -22.76 0.78
C ILE A 31 22.19 -23.06 -0.67
N LEU A 32 20.92 -22.84 -1.04
CA LEU A 32 20.50 -22.91 -2.45
C LEU A 32 20.87 -21.61 -3.16
N ILE A 33 21.54 -21.75 -4.33
CA ILE A 33 21.87 -20.60 -5.18
C ILE A 33 21.02 -20.58 -6.47
N ALA A 34 20.20 -21.61 -6.70
CA ALA A 34 19.24 -21.72 -7.79
C ALA A 34 18.00 -22.50 -7.35
N ASN A 35 16.91 -22.40 -8.09
CA ASN A 35 15.80 -23.34 -7.97
C ASN A 35 16.27 -24.72 -8.43
N ILE A 36 15.87 -25.77 -7.72
CA ILE A 36 16.29 -27.15 -7.98
C ILE A 36 15.09 -27.93 -8.54
N THR A 37 15.28 -28.64 -9.63
CA THR A 37 14.27 -29.55 -10.18
C THR A 37 14.86 -30.95 -10.26
N ALA A 38 14.24 -31.91 -9.56
CA ALA A 38 14.62 -33.32 -9.57
C ALA A 38 13.89 -34.08 -10.68
N ASN A 39 12.57 -33.96 -10.76
CA ASN A 39 11.73 -34.48 -11.84
C ASN A 39 10.85 -33.30 -12.33
N GLU A 40 10.83 -33.10 -13.64
CA GLU A 40 10.04 -32.03 -14.26
C GLU A 40 8.56 -32.41 -14.34
N ASN A 41 7.66 -31.48 -13.97
CA ASN A 41 6.20 -31.65 -14.04
C ASN A 41 5.73 -32.95 -13.39
N LEU A 42 6.25 -33.24 -12.20
CA LEU A 42 6.03 -34.53 -11.53
C LEU A 42 4.54 -34.80 -11.30
N LEU A 43 3.82 -33.88 -10.67
CA LEU A 43 2.42 -34.07 -10.29
C LEU A 43 1.51 -34.27 -11.52
N ASP A 44 1.76 -33.54 -12.60
CA ASP A 44 1.00 -33.66 -13.85
C ASP A 44 1.34 -34.96 -14.62
N SER A 45 2.53 -35.54 -14.37
CA SER A 45 3.02 -36.76 -15.03
C SER A 45 2.63 -38.04 -14.30
N LEU A 46 2.11 -37.95 -13.05
CA LEU A 46 1.70 -39.13 -12.29
C LEU A 46 0.52 -39.85 -12.94
N GLN A 47 0.63 -41.16 -13.04
CA GLN A 47 -0.44 -42.03 -13.50
C GLN A 47 -0.89 -42.92 -12.33
N TYR A 48 -2.19 -43.18 -12.27
CA TYR A 48 -2.77 -43.94 -11.15
C TYR A 48 -3.45 -45.21 -11.68
N ASP A 49 -3.35 -46.28 -10.90
CA ASP A 49 -4.11 -47.51 -11.14
C ASP A 49 -5.58 -47.35 -10.70
N ALA A 50 -6.38 -48.36 -10.93
CA ALA A 50 -7.80 -48.40 -10.56
C ALA A 50 -8.04 -48.32 -9.04
N LYS A 51 -7.01 -48.46 -8.21
CA LYS A 51 -7.06 -48.36 -6.74
C LYS A 51 -6.53 -47.02 -6.23
N GLY A 52 -6.11 -46.12 -7.15
CA GLY A 52 -5.54 -44.82 -6.80
C GLY A 52 -4.07 -44.86 -6.40
N ASN A 53 -3.33 -45.94 -6.64
CA ASN A 53 -1.88 -45.97 -6.44
C ASN A 53 -1.14 -45.49 -7.67
N VAL A 54 0.01 -44.83 -7.47
CA VAL A 54 0.88 -44.42 -8.59
C VAL A 54 1.36 -45.68 -9.32
N SER A 55 1.12 -45.73 -10.62
CA SER A 55 1.44 -46.88 -11.49
C SER A 55 2.72 -46.71 -12.29
N ASN A 56 3.20 -45.49 -12.51
CA ASN A 56 4.39 -45.16 -13.28
C ASN A 56 5.55 -44.63 -12.43
N GLY A 57 5.63 -45.00 -11.16
CA GLY A 57 6.65 -44.49 -10.23
C GLY A 57 8.10 -44.78 -10.64
N SER A 58 8.32 -45.81 -11.50
CA SER A 58 9.64 -46.14 -12.07
C SER A 58 10.18 -45.11 -13.06
N ASP A 59 9.31 -44.20 -13.55
CA ASP A 59 9.70 -43.17 -14.52
C ASP A 59 10.38 -41.98 -13.83
N PHE A 60 10.33 -41.92 -12.49
CA PHE A 60 10.84 -40.80 -11.71
C PHE A 60 12.09 -41.16 -10.92
N ILE A 61 12.99 -40.18 -10.76
CA ILE A 61 14.12 -40.27 -9.84
C ILE A 61 13.59 -40.20 -8.41
N SER A 62 13.80 -41.29 -7.65
CA SER A 62 13.34 -41.37 -6.27
C SER A 62 14.14 -40.45 -5.37
N TRP A 63 13.44 -39.79 -4.44
CA TRP A 63 14.02 -38.96 -3.40
C TRP A 63 14.32 -39.80 -2.17
N THR A 64 15.48 -39.55 -1.54
CA THR A 64 15.78 -40.01 -0.19
C THR A 64 15.86 -38.76 0.70
N PRO A 65 15.05 -38.62 1.75
CA PRO A 65 15.08 -37.45 2.61
C PRO A 65 16.46 -37.13 3.17
N ILE A 66 16.79 -35.85 3.33
CA ILE A 66 17.96 -35.43 4.07
C ILE A 66 17.72 -35.81 5.55
N ALA A 67 18.68 -36.47 6.17
CA ALA A 67 18.53 -37.08 7.50
C ALA A 67 17.41 -38.14 7.52
N ASP A 68 17.55 -39.11 6.66
CA ASP A 68 16.65 -40.24 6.50
C ASP A 68 16.66 -41.16 7.76
N CYS A 69 15.51 -41.74 8.07
CA CYS A 69 15.34 -42.71 9.13
C CYS A 69 15.16 -44.11 8.53
N MET A 70 16.25 -44.80 8.29
CA MET A 70 16.21 -46.22 7.96
C MET A 70 15.96 -47.06 9.23
N GLU A 71 15.44 -48.27 9.06
CA GLU A 71 15.06 -49.16 10.19
C GLU A 71 16.17 -49.37 11.24
N ASP A 72 17.43 -49.27 10.83
CA ASP A 72 18.62 -49.49 11.68
C ASP A 72 19.38 -48.24 12.08
N HIS A 73 19.07 -47.06 11.47
CA HIS A 73 19.78 -45.81 11.72
C HIS A 73 18.84 -44.60 11.68
N ILE A 74 18.68 -43.97 12.86
CA ILE A 74 18.02 -42.64 12.93
C ILE A 74 19.07 -41.56 12.70
N THR A 75 19.06 -40.94 11.54
CA THR A 75 19.84 -39.75 11.27
C THR A 75 18.99 -38.51 11.56
N GLN A 76 19.57 -37.53 12.25
CA GLN A 76 18.89 -36.28 12.57
C GLN A 76 19.80 -35.12 12.12
N TYR A 77 19.24 -34.15 11.44
CA TYR A 77 19.96 -33.01 10.93
C TYR A 77 20.16 -31.93 11.97
N SER A 78 21.38 -31.48 12.19
CA SER A 78 21.76 -30.44 13.17
C SER A 78 22.47 -29.24 12.55
N GLY A 79 22.52 -29.14 11.22
CA GLY A 79 23.08 -28.00 10.50
C GLY A 79 22.08 -26.93 10.16
N THR A 80 22.51 -25.95 9.34
CA THR A 80 21.64 -24.94 8.75
C THR A 80 21.47 -25.21 7.25
N PHE A 81 20.22 -25.39 6.82
CA PHE A 81 19.84 -25.44 5.42
C PHE A 81 19.08 -24.16 5.07
N ASP A 82 19.68 -23.31 4.26
CA ASP A 82 19.07 -22.06 3.79
C ASP A 82 18.65 -22.21 2.33
N GLY A 83 17.35 -22.27 2.09
CA GLY A 83 16.80 -22.28 0.72
C GLY A 83 16.98 -20.97 -0.02
N ASN A 84 17.38 -19.87 0.65
CA ASN A 84 17.62 -18.57 0.01
C ASN A 84 16.46 -18.12 -0.89
N ASN A 85 15.24 -18.38 -0.46
CA ASN A 85 13.99 -18.12 -1.20
C ASN A 85 13.91 -18.86 -2.56
N LYS A 86 14.57 -20.01 -2.69
CA LYS A 86 14.49 -20.89 -3.84
C LYS A 86 13.56 -22.06 -3.58
N THR A 87 13.19 -22.74 -4.65
CA THR A 87 12.33 -23.92 -4.60
C THR A 87 13.12 -25.20 -4.87
N VAL A 88 12.63 -26.27 -4.26
CA VAL A 88 12.98 -27.66 -4.62
C VAL A 88 11.72 -28.30 -5.21
N SER A 89 11.80 -28.71 -6.46
CA SER A 89 10.69 -29.22 -7.27
C SER A 89 10.92 -30.67 -7.69
N GLY A 90 9.83 -31.40 -7.81
CA GLY A 90 9.84 -32.75 -8.39
C GLY A 90 10.46 -33.83 -7.50
N LEU A 91 10.40 -33.67 -6.19
CA LEU A 91 10.82 -34.74 -5.28
C LEU A 91 9.76 -35.85 -5.25
N TYR A 92 10.16 -37.07 -5.58
CA TYR A 92 9.29 -38.24 -5.62
C TYR A 92 9.68 -39.27 -4.57
N PHE A 93 8.79 -39.52 -3.61
CA PHE A 93 8.90 -40.62 -2.66
C PHE A 93 7.58 -41.37 -2.58
N ASN A 94 7.61 -42.67 -2.83
CA ASN A 94 6.45 -43.56 -2.71
C ASN A 94 6.90 -44.89 -2.10
N GLY A 95 6.78 -45.00 -0.76
CA GLY A 95 7.29 -46.12 -0.03
C GLY A 95 6.61 -46.30 1.32
N ASN A 96 7.13 -47.24 2.12
CA ASN A 96 6.60 -47.58 3.43
C ASN A 96 7.49 -47.05 4.58
N SER A 97 8.40 -46.12 4.30
CA SER A 97 9.23 -45.52 5.36
C SER A 97 8.45 -44.49 6.18
N THR A 98 8.98 -44.16 7.33
CA THR A 98 8.50 -43.11 8.23
C THR A 98 9.39 -41.87 8.09
N ARG A 99 8.91 -40.70 8.54
CA ARG A 99 9.64 -39.44 8.57
C ARG A 99 10.07 -38.98 7.16
N ILE A 100 9.08 -38.66 6.36
CA ILE A 100 9.23 -38.30 4.95
C ILE A 100 9.03 -36.80 4.76
N GLY A 101 9.87 -36.19 3.89
CA GLY A 101 9.82 -34.80 3.48
C GLY A 101 11.06 -34.42 2.68
N LEU A 102 11.34 -33.15 2.50
CA LEU A 102 12.66 -32.69 2.08
C LEU A 102 13.71 -33.15 3.10
N PHE A 103 13.38 -33.05 4.38
CA PHE A 103 14.10 -33.64 5.51
C PHE A 103 13.29 -34.74 6.17
N GLY A 104 13.96 -35.83 6.56
CA GLY A 104 13.36 -36.89 7.37
C GLY A 104 13.21 -36.44 8.82
N SER A 105 14.30 -35.98 9.44
CA SER A 105 14.31 -35.58 10.86
C SER A 105 15.31 -34.47 11.14
N SER A 106 14.99 -33.56 12.08
CA SER A 106 15.91 -32.54 12.60
C SER A 106 16.10 -32.67 14.11
N GLU A 107 17.27 -32.31 14.62
CA GLU A 107 17.56 -32.12 16.05
C GLU A 107 17.32 -30.65 16.46
N ALA A 108 17.47 -30.37 17.76
CA ALA A 108 17.25 -29.05 18.35
C ALA A 108 18.07 -27.94 17.72
N ASP A 109 19.30 -28.22 17.28
CA ASP A 109 20.17 -27.25 16.59
C ASP A 109 19.91 -27.17 15.08
N GLY A 110 19.09 -28.06 14.54
CA GLY A 110 18.74 -28.09 13.11
C GLY A 110 17.91 -26.87 12.70
N ASN A 111 18.34 -26.18 11.64
CA ASN A 111 17.67 -24.99 11.14
C ASN A 111 17.38 -25.12 9.64
N ILE A 112 16.09 -25.22 9.30
CA ILE A 112 15.60 -25.32 7.92
C ILE A 112 14.82 -24.06 7.62
N LYS A 113 15.28 -23.30 6.63
CA LYS A 113 14.66 -21.98 6.36
C LYS A 113 14.63 -21.59 4.90
N ASN A 114 13.70 -20.67 4.58
CA ASN A 114 13.61 -19.97 3.30
C ASN A 114 13.51 -20.91 2.08
N VAL A 115 12.83 -22.05 2.19
CA VAL A 115 12.70 -23.03 1.10
C VAL A 115 11.25 -23.36 0.78
N GLY A 116 10.91 -23.43 -0.50
CA GLY A 116 9.65 -23.98 -0.98
C GLY A 116 9.84 -25.40 -1.55
N VAL A 117 8.96 -26.31 -1.15
CA VAL A 117 8.85 -27.65 -1.75
C VAL A 117 7.63 -27.64 -2.67
N VAL A 118 7.84 -27.78 -3.97
CA VAL A 118 6.80 -27.62 -4.98
C VAL A 118 6.78 -28.81 -5.94
N ASP A 119 5.66 -29.03 -6.61
CA ASP A 119 5.51 -30.10 -7.62
C ASP A 119 6.12 -31.44 -7.16
N SER A 120 5.91 -31.80 -5.87
CA SER A 120 6.52 -32.96 -5.23
C SER A 120 5.45 -33.92 -4.71
N TYR A 121 5.77 -35.21 -4.68
CA TYR A 121 4.86 -36.26 -4.21
C TYR A 121 5.54 -37.10 -3.14
N PHE A 122 4.98 -37.08 -1.93
CA PHE A 122 5.45 -37.90 -0.83
C PHE A 122 4.34 -38.80 -0.31
N LYS A 123 4.58 -40.12 -0.38
CA LYS A 123 3.71 -41.13 0.23
C LYS A 123 4.56 -42.01 1.13
N GLY A 124 4.26 -41.94 2.45
CA GLY A 124 4.96 -42.69 3.48
C GLY A 124 4.01 -43.35 4.47
N ASN A 125 4.56 -44.09 5.45
CA ASN A 125 3.77 -44.72 6.49
C ASN A 125 3.31 -43.71 7.54
N ASP A 126 4.27 -43.03 8.17
CA ASP A 126 4.04 -42.12 9.29
C ASP A 126 4.98 -40.90 9.22
N SER A 127 4.64 -39.83 9.92
CA SER A 127 5.40 -38.59 10.06
C SER A 127 5.78 -38.00 8.71
N VAL A 128 4.76 -37.67 7.88
CA VAL A 128 4.94 -37.11 6.55
C VAL A 128 4.75 -35.60 6.59
N GLY A 129 5.76 -34.85 6.13
CA GLY A 129 5.71 -33.40 5.96
C GLY A 129 6.31 -32.97 4.64
N GLY A 130 5.86 -31.86 4.06
CA GLY A 130 6.47 -31.36 2.83
C GLY A 130 7.92 -30.91 3.03
N VAL A 131 8.19 -30.29 4.18
CA VAL A 131 9.53 -29.80 4.56
C VAL A 131 10.25 -30.80 5.46
N CYS A 132 9.60 -31.27 6.52
CA CYS A 132 10.23 -32.17 7.48
C CYS A 132 9.26 -33.20 8.02
N GLY A 133 9.66 -34.47 8.07
CA GLY A 133 8.86 -35.52 8.69
C GLY A 133 8.75 -35.36 10.20
N ASN A 134 9.88 -35.21 10.91
CA ASN A 134 9.95 -35.03 12.36
C ASN A 134 10.88 -33.88 12.73
N ASN A 135 10.36 -32.84 13.36
CA ASN A 135 11.10 -31.61 13.68
C ASN A 135 11.30 -31.46 15.20
N ALA A 136 12.56 -31.39 15.63
CA ALA A 136 12.94 -30.92 16.96
C ALA A 136 13.69 -29.58 16.94
N GLY A 137 14.03 -29.07 15.74
CA GLY A 137 14.75 -27.83 15.51
C GLY A 137 13.85 -26.67 15.07
N THR A 138 14.34 -25.86 14.16
CA THR A 138 13.61 -24.70 13.65
C THR A 138 13.26 -24.86 12.17
N ILE A 139 11.98 -24.68 11.83
CA ILE A 139 11.49 -24.55 10.46
C ILE A 139 10.88 -23.16 10.33
N THR A 140 11.45 -22.30 9.45
CA THR A 140 10.97 -20.94 9.28
C THR A 140 10.99 -20.47 7.83
N ASN A 141 10.00 -19.65 7.45
CA ASN A 141 9.88 -19.10 6.08
C ASN A 141 9.85 -20.18 4.99
N CYS A 142 9.17 -21.29 5.26
CA CYS A 142 9.10 -22.42 4.34
C CYS A 142 7.67 -22.63 3.83
N TYR A 143 7.55 -23.28 2.67
CA TYR A 143 6.23 -23.65 2.19
C TYR A 143 6.21 -24.96 1.42
N ASN A 144 5.01 -25.56 1.35
CA ASN A 144 4.72 -26.73 0.54
C ASN A 144 3.60 -26.47 -0.46
N ALA A 145 3.84 -26.90 -1.69
CA ALA A 145 2.86 -26.98 -2.77
C ALA A 145 2.90 -28.37 -3.45
N GLY A 146 3.34 -29.37 -2.73
CA GLY A 146 3.36 -30.78 -3.15
C GLY A 146 2.19 -31.57 -2.57
N ASN A 147 2.00 -32.80 -3.04
CA ASN A 147 0.98 -33.73 -2.60
C ASN A 147 1.56 -34.75 -1.60
N LEU A 148 0.94 -34.82 -0.43
CA LEU A 148 1.40 -35.64 0.69
C LEU A 148 0.36 -36.73 1.04
N THR A 149 0.83 -37.94 1.31
CA THR A 149 -0.04 -39.04 1.74
C THR A 149 0.62 -39.86 2.85
N ALA A 150 -0.09 -40.11 3.95
CA ALA A 150 0.29 -41.02 5.00
C ALA A 150 -0.71 -42.18 5.10
N ILE A 151 -0.19 -43.40 5.28
CA ILE A 151 -1.03 -44.61 5.13
C ILE A 151 -1.21 -45.41 6.44
N GLU A 152 -0.37 -45.19 7.46
CA GLU A 152 -0.44 -45.96 8.70
C GLU A 152 -1.57 -45.48 9.62
N SER A 153 -2.07 -46.40 10.44
CA SER A 153 -3.26 -46.14 11.26
C SER A 153 -3.13 -44.94 12.21
N ARG A 154 -1.95 -44.69 12.75
CA ARG A 154 -1.66 -43.58 13.68
C ARG A 154 -0.71 -42.56 13.09
N ALA A 155 -0.71 -42.45 11.79
CA ALA A 155 0.18 -41.53 11.08
C ALA A 155 -0.05 -40.07 11.50
N THR A 156 1.04 -39.32 11.53
CA THR A 156 1.03 -37.87 11.65
C THR A 156 1.42 -37.27 10.31
N ILE A 157 0.58 -36.41 9.76
CA ILE A 157 0.85 -35.78 8.46
C ILE A 157 0.47 -34.30 8.44
N GLY A 158 1.39 -33.46 7.99
CA GLY A 158 1.17 -32.02 7.84
C GLY A 158 1.83 -31.43 6.61
N GLY A 159 1.27 -30.37 6.09
CA GLY A 159 1.79 -29.73 4.88
C GLY A 159 3.25 -29.29 5.00
N ILE A 160 3.67 -28.85 6.19
CA ILE A 160 5.05 -28.45 6.50
C ILE A 160 5.77 -29.53 7.28
N CYS A 161 5.17 -30.01 8.37
CA CYS A 161 5.80 -30.93 9.28
C CYS A 161 4.85 -32.06 9.69
N GLY A 162 5.30 -33.32 9.63
CA GLY A 162 4.52 -34.47 10.11
C GLY A 162 4.34 -34.42 11.62
N TYR A 163 5.44 -34.43 12.38
CA TYR A 163 5.46 -34.35 13.84
C TYR A 163 6.43 -33.26 14.31
N ASN A 164 5.92 -32.18 14.92
CA ASN A 164 6.74 -31.17 15.56
C ASN A 164 7.05 -31.54 17.01
N ASN A 165 8.19 -32.18 17.20
CA ASN A 165 8.63 -32.82 18.46
C ASN A 165 9.52 -31.88 19.28
N GLY A 166 8.98 -30.77 19.76
CA GLY A 166 9.70 -29.79 20.58
C GLY A 166 10.37 -28.68 19.78
N GLY A 167 10.28 -28.70 18.43
CA GLY A 167 10.83 -27.65 17.56
C GLY A 167 9.88 -26.49 17.34
N THR A 168 10.31 -25.51 16.55
CA THR A 168 9.51 -24.35 16.17
C THR A 168 9.12 -24.43 14.70
N VAL A 169 7.85 -24.15 14.39
CA VAL A 169 7.35 -23.95 13.02
C VAL A 169 6.74 -22.56 12.94
N THR A 170 7.38 -21.66 12.16
CA THR A 170 6.93 -20.26 12.05
C THR A 170 7.07 -19.71 10.66
N ASN A 171 6.20 -18.75 10.30
CA ASN A 171 6.18 -18.13 8.98
C ASN A 171 6.14 -19.13 7.82
N CYS A 172 5.30 -20.17 7.95
CA CYS A 172 5.21 -21.22 6.96
C CYS A 172 3.80 -21.32 6.38
N TYR A 173 3.69 -21.84 5.16
CA TYR A 173 2.37 -22.06 4.58
C TYR A 173 2.29 -23.30 3.71
N ASN A 174 1.07 -23.82 3.58
CA ASN A 174 0.77 -24.96 2.73
C ASN A 174 -0.32 -24.62 1.70
N THR A 175 -0.04 -24.94 0.46
CA THR A 175 -1.02 -24.88 -0.64
C THR A 175 -1.28 -26.25 -1.27
N GLY A 176 -0.48 -27.24 -0.88
CA GLY A 176 -0.55 -28.62 -1.39
C GLY A 176 -1.64 -29.45 -0.72
N THR A 177 -1.86 -30.64 -1.25
CA THR A 177 -2.83 -31.60 -0.71
C THR A 177 -2.20 -32.45 0.39
N VAL A 178 -2.91 -32.61 1.51
CA VAL A 178 -2.52 -33.46 2.65
C VAL A 178 -3.60 -34.53 2.86
N THR A 179 -3.22 -35.79 2.72
CA THR A 179 -4.16 -36.92 2.78
C THR A 179 -3.67 -38.01 3.72
N ALA A 180 -4.50 -38.45 4.66
CA ALA A 180 -4.28 -39.64 5.44
C ALA A 180 -5.29 -40.73 5.11
N THR A 181 -4.82 -41.99 5.07
CA THR A 181 -5.71 -43.14 4.88
C THR A 181 -5.81 -44.03 6.13
N GLY A 182 -4.99 -43.73 7.14
CA GLY A 182 -4.99 -44.45 8.44
C GLY A 182 -6.21 -44.12 9.29
N SER A 183 -6.63 -45.08 10.12
CA SER A 183 -7.90 -44.98 10.88
C SER A 183 -7.89 -43.97 12.03
N VAL A 184 -6.72 -43.64 12.61
CA VAL A 184 -6.56 -42.77 13.80
C VAL A 184 -5.44 -41.75 13.51
N ALA A 185 -5.38 -41.24 12.27
CA ALA A 185 -4.31 -40.34 11.86
C ALA A 185 -4.53 -38.93 12.41
N SER A 186 -3.43 -38.20 12.68
CA SER A 186 -3.45 -36.76 12.97
C SER A 186 -3.04 -36.00 11.72
N VAL A 187 -3.96 -35.21 11.18
CA VAL A 187 -3.85 -34.60 9.86
C VAL A 187 -4.02 -33.09 9.97
N GLY A 188 -2.99 -32.35 9.61
CA GLY A 188 -3.03 -30.89 9.66
C GLY A 188 -2.53 -30.22 8.39
N GLY A 189 -3.07 -29.07 8.06
CA GLY A 189 -2.63 -28.31 6.90
C GLY A 189 -1.19 -27.79 7.03
N VAL A 190 -0.71 -27.56 8.27
CA VAL A 190 0.67 -27.16 8.58
C VAL A 190 1.41 -28.29 9.30
N CYS A 191 0.89 -28.76 10.42
CA CYS A 191 1.50 -29.85 11.18
C CYS A 191 0.49 -30.98 11.44
N GLY A 192 0.92 -32.24 11.37
CA GLY A 192 0.08 -33.39 11.76
C GLY A 192 -0.14 -33.41 13.25
N CYS A 193 0.95 -33.46 14.01
CA CYS A 193 0.97 -33.38 15.47
C CYS A 193 2.02 -32.38 15.93
N SER A 194 1.73 -31.58 16.98
CA SER A 194 2.70 -30.67 17.58
C SER A 194 2.64 -30.67 19.09
N ILE A 195 3.82 -30.77 19.75
CA ILE A 195 3.99 -30.53 21.19
C ILE A 195 4.64 -29.18 21.49
N ALA A 196 4.86 -28.36 20.48
CA ALA A 196 5.60 -27.09 20.53
C ALA A 196 4.89 -26.00 19.70
N PRO A 197 5.33 -24.73 19.76
CA PRO A 197 4.65 -23.63 19.10
C PRO A 197 4.59 -23.75 17.57
N ILE A 198 3.42 -23.40 17.01
CA ILE A 198 3.19 -23.13 15.60
C ILE A 198 2.71 -21.69 15.52
N SER A 199 3.38 -20.82 14.74
CA SER A 199 3.07 -19.39 14.72
C SER A 199 3.22 -18.76 13.34
N ASN A 200 2.41 -17.72 13.08
CA ASN A 200 2.44 -16.95 11.82
C ASN A 200 2.34 -17.82 10.56
N CYS A 201 1.50 -18.85 10.57
CA CYS A 201 1.37 -19.81 9.48
C CYS A 201 -0.01 -19.73 8.81
N TYR A 202 -0.12 -20.19 7.56
CA TYR A 202 -1.43 -20.39 6.97
C TYR A 202 -1.52 -21.64 6.10
N ASN A 203 -2.76 -22.12 5.90
CA ASN A 203 -3.08 -23.21 5.00
C ASN A 203 -4.25 -22.85 4.07
N ILE A 204 -4.04 -23.06 2.77
CA ILE A 204 -5.10 -23.00 1.75
C ILE A 204 -5.22 -24.34 1.01
N GLY A 205 -4.34 -25.29 1.32
CA GLY A 205 -4.35 -26.62 0.73
C GLY A 205 -5.48 -27.49 1.27
N THR A 206 -5.84 -28.50 0.52
CA THR A 206 -6.87 -29.46 0.91
C THR A 206 -6.32 -30.43 1.95
N VAL A 207 -7.04 -30.60 3.05
CA VAL A 207 -6.72 -31.54 4.14
C VAL A 207 -7.82 -32.61 4.22
N THR A 208 -7.46 -33.87 4.06
CA THR A 208 -8.42 -34.98 4.04
C THR A 208 -7.93 -36.21 4.82
N ALA A 209 -8.86 -36.92 5.42
CA ALA A 209 -8.61 -38.27 5.95
C ALA A 209 -9.77 -39.19 5.60
N THR A 210 -9.46 -40.49 5.41
CA THR A 210 -10.48 -41.52 5.18
C THR A 210 -10.77 -42.36 6.44
N GLY A 211 -9.93 -42.20 7.47
CA GLY A 211 -10.11 -42.90 8.76
C GLY A 211 -11.27 -42.33 9.59
N SER A 212 -12.03 -43.20 10.25
CA SER A 212 -13.21 -42.80 11.04
C SER A 212 -12.88 -42.02 12.32
N ASP A 213 -11.69 -42.20 12.85
CA ASP A 213 -11.24 -41.62 14.13
C ASP A 213 -10.00 -40.73 13.93
N ALA A 214 -9.84 -40.14 12.72
CA ALA A 214 -8.76 -39.22 12.41
C ALA A 214 -9.02 -37.83 12.99
N ASP A 215 -7.99 -37.26 13.64
CA ASP A 215 -7.98 -35.87 14.07
C ASP A 215 -7.59 -34.96 12.88
N ILE A 216 -8.54 -34.26 12.34
CA ILE A 216 -8.35 -33.40 11.15
C ILE A 216 -8.47 -31.93 11.55
N SER A 217 -7.49 -31.14 11.17
CA SER A 217 -7.50 -29.68 11.34
C SER A 217 -6.86 -28.98 10.14
N SER A 218 -7.33 -27.81 9.84
CA SER A 218 -6.73 -26.99 8.78
C SER A 218 -5.33 -26.47 9.12
N ILE A 219 -4.93 -26.44 10.41
CA ILE A 219 -3.59 -26.03 10.83
C ILE A 219 -2.83 -27.19 11.48
N CYS A 220 -3.31 -27.75 12.59
CA CYS A 220 -2.62 -28.82 13.32
C CYS A 220 -3.62 -29.88 13.76
N GLY A 221 -3.43 -31.13 13.30
CA GLY A 221 -4.35 -32.24 13.58
C GLY A 221 -4.47 -32.53 15.06
N PHE A 222 -3.37 -32.80 15.72
CA PHE A 222 -3.32 -33.03 17.17
C PHE A 222 -2.32 -32.09 17.84
N ASN A 223 -2.79 -31.27 18.78
CA ASN A 223 -1.99 -30.13 19.26
C ASN A 223 -1.90 -30.08 20.77
N TYR A 224 -0.67 -30.07 21.32
CA TYR A 224 -0.36 -29.81 22.73
C TYR A 224 0.32 -28.46 22.95
N GLY A 225 0.91 -27.87 21.91
CA GLY A 225 1.58 -26.59 21.96
C GLY A 225 0.65 -25.42 21.56
N PRO A 226 1.07 -24.17 21.73
CA PRO A 226 0.29 -23.03 21.26
C PRO A 226 0.28 -22.93 19.71
N VAL A 227 -0.91 -22.71 19.14
CA VAL A 227 -1.10 -22.32 17.74
C VAL A 227 -1.54 -20.86 17.74
N THR A 228 -0.69 -19.95 17.23
CA THR A 228 -0.90 -18.51 17.38
C THR A 228 -0.70 -17.80 16.04
N ASN A 229 -1.59 -16.85 15.73
CA ASN A 229 -1.56 -16.07 14.48
C ASN A 229 -1.49 -16.96 13.23
N CYS A 230 -2.32 -18.02 13.21
CA CYS A 230 -2.40 -18.97 12.11
C CYS A 230 -3.78 -18.92 11.46
N TYR A 231 -3.81 -18.99 10.12
CA TYR A 231 -5.04 -18.79 9.34
C TYR A 231 -5.24 -19.91 8.31
N TYR A 232 -6.50 -20.15 7.94
CA TYR A 232 -6.81 -21.12 6.90
C TYR A 232 -8.02 -20.69 6.06
N LEU A 233 -8.04 -21.16 4.82
CA LEU A 233 -9.12 -20.87 3.90
C LEU A 233 -10.37 -21.67 4.24
N ALA A 234 -11.51 -20.98 4.38
CA ALA A 234 -12.82 -21.56 4.57
C ALA A 234 -13.92 -20.70 3.91
N ASP A 235 -15.12 -21.25 3.77
CA ASP A 235 -16.25 -20.52 3.20
C ASP A 235 -16.79 -19.42 4.15
N THR A 236 -16.60 -19.60 5.45
CA THR A 236 -17.04 -18.67 6.50
C THR A 236 -15.95 -18.44 7.52
N GLU A 237 -15.92 -17.24 8.13
CA GLU A 237 -15.00 -16.91 9.22
C GLU A 237 -15.48 -17.53 10.54
N ASP A 238 -14.54 -18.03 11.36
CA ASP A 238 -14.76 -18.50 12.73
C ASP A 238 -13.69 -17.95 13.69
N GLU A 239 -13.85 -18.23 15.00
CA GLU A 239 -12.92 -17.79 16.04
C GLU A 239 -11.56 -18.51 15.99
N ASN A 240 -11.43 -19.60 15.22
CA ASN A 240 -10.25 -20.46 15.19
C ASN A 240 -9.28 -20.11 14.06
N GLY A 241 -9.44 -18.95 13.40
CA GLY A 241 -8.54 -18.48 12.36
C GLY A 241 -8.95 -18.81 10.93
N SER A 242 -10.20 -19.25 10.70
CA SER A 242 -10.72 -19.37 9.33
C SER A 242 -10.87 -18.01 8.70
N LYS A 243 -10.54 -17.91 7.42
CA LYS A 243 -10.67 -16.71 6.60
C LYS A 243 -11.23 -17.07 5.23
N THR A 244 -12.10 -16.21 4.72
CA THR A 244 -12.70 -16.37 3.40
C THR A 244 -11.71 -16.06 2.28
N ALA A 245 -11.98 -16.53 1.07
CA ALA A 245 -11.18 -16.20 -0.10
C ALA A 245 -11.10 -14.68 -0.34
N ALA A 246 -12.16 -13.93 -0.03
CA ALA A 246 -12.16 -12.48 -0.12
C ALA A 246 -11.18 -11.82 0.87
N GLN A 247 -11.12 -12.31 2.12
CA GLN A 247 -10.19 -11.81 3.13
C GLN A 247 -8.73 -12.14 2.79
N PHE A 248 -8.46 -13.30 2.22
CA PHE A 248 -7.14 -13.61 1.67
C PHE A 248 -6.77 -12.67 0.53
N ALA A 249 -7.66 -12.48 -0.45
CA ALA A 249 -7.39 -11.65 -1.63
C ALA A 249 -7.29 -10.14 -1.30
N SER A 250 -7.98 -9.68 -0.25
CA SER A 250 -7.94 -8.27 0.17
C SER A 250 -6.63 -7.83 0.81
N GLY A 251 -5.78 -8.77 1.25
CA GLY A 251 -4.57 -8.50 2.02
C GLY A 251 -4.77 -8.52 3.54
N GLU A 252 -5.98 -8.75 4.03
CA GLU A 252 -6.24 -8.84 5.48
C GLU A 252 -5.34 -9.88 6.15
N VAL A 253 -5.26 -11.10 5.58
CA VAL A 253 -4.45 -12.18 6.15
C VAL A 253 -2.97 -11.84 6.11
N ALA A 254 -2.48 -11.24 5.02
CA ALA A 254 -1.09 -10.78 4.94
C ALA A 254 -0.77 -9.73 6.00
N TYR A 255 -1.67 -8.78 6.21
CA TYR A 255 -1.54 -7.78 7.28
C TYR A 255 -1.51 -8.44 8.66
N LEU A 256 -2.45 -9.35 8.97
CA LEU A 256 -2.50 -10.03 10.26
C LEU A 256 -1.24 -10.85 10.53
N LEU A 257 -0.77 -11.63 9.56
CA LEU A 257 0.48 -12.39 9.65
C LEU A 257 1.69 -11.46 9.88
N SER A 258 1.71 -10.30 9.21
CA SER A 258 2.82 -9.33 9.30
C SER A 258 2.96 -8.69 10.69
N GLN A 259 1.91 -8.71 11.51
CA GLN A 259 1.97 -8.20 12.89
C GLN A 259 2.81 -9.10 13.80
N GLY A 260 3.06 -10.36 13.39
CA GLY A 260 3.71 -11.33 14.24
C GLY A 260 2.86 -11.72 15.45
N CYS A 261 3.46 -12.44 16.36
CA CYS A 261 2.81 -12.83 17.62
C CYS A 261 3.84 -13.13 18.72
N SER A 262 3.36 -13.26 19.95
CA SER A 262 4.17 -13.70 21.08
C SER A 262 3.48 -14.86 21.80
N THR A 263 4.28 -15.78 22.34
CA THR A 263 3.81 -16.91 23.14
C THR A 263 4.58 -16.95 24.45
N GLY A 264 3.98 -17.52 25.52
CA GLY A 264 4.56 -17.54 26.86
C GLY A 264 4.09 -16.37 27.73
N GLU A 265 4.53 -16.33 28.99
CA GLU A 265 4.20 -15.27 29.94
C GLU A 265 5.48 -14.79 30.67
N GLY A 266 5.52 -13.48 30.98
CA GLY A 266 6.63 -12.89 31.71
C GLY A 266 7.96 -13.01 30.97
N ASP A 267 9.00 -13.45 31.67
CA ASP A 267 10.37 -13.59 31.14
C ASP A 267 10.51 -14.75 30.13
N ASP A 268 9.53 -15.65 30.04
CA ASP A 268 9.51 -16.76 29.09
C ASP A 268 8.78 -16.41 27.79
N THR A 269 8.48 -15.13 27.56
CA THR A 269 7.82 -14.66 26.33
C THR A 269 8.74 -14.77 25.13
N VAL A 270 8.31 -15.52 24.11
CA VAL A 270 8.97 -15.65 22.81
C VAL A 270 8.17 -14.89 21.77
N THR A 271 8.82 -13.95 21.09
CA THR A 271 8.19 -13.17 20.00
C THR A 271 8.60 -13.74 18.65
N TYR A 272 7.61 -13.93 17.79
CA TYR A 272 7.77 -14.39 16.41
C TYR A 272 7.49 -13.23 15.47
N ASP A 273 8.52 -12.78 14.78
CA ASP A 273 8.44 -11.69 13.79
C ASP A 273 7.66 -12.17 12.54
N GLY A 274 6.63 -11.42 12.18
CA GLY A 274 5.84 -11.65 10.98
C GLY A 274 6.19 -10.72 9.81
N SER A 275 7.16 -9.83 9.95
CA SER A 275 7.48 -8.79 8.96
C SER A 275 7.85 -9.30 7.57
N ILE A 276 8.15 -10.60 7.45
CA ILE A 276 8.39 -11.28 6.16
C ILE A 276 7.12 -11.40 5.30
N TRP A 277 5.93 -11.31 5.91
CA TRP A 277 4.68 -11.47 5.21
C TRP A 277 4.26 -10.21 4.48
N GLY A 278 3.85 -10.37 3.23
CA GLY A 278 3.28 -9.32 2.41
C GLY A 278 2.41 -9.89 1.30
N GLN A 279 1.85 -8.99 0.49
CA GLN A 279 0.99 -9.35 -0.63
C GLN A 279 0.88 -8.15 -1.57
N THR A 280 1.04 -8.33 -2.87
CA THR A 280 0.75 -7.30 -3.86
C THR A 280 -0.74 -7.30 -4.15
N ILE A 281 -1.48 -6.37 -3.54
CA ILE A 281 -2.94 -6.31 -3.64
C ILE A 281 -3.37 -6.13 -5.10
N GLY A 282 -4.33 -6.95 -5.53
CA GLY A 282 -4.82 -6.99 -6.91
C GLY A 282 -4.01 -7.88 -7.87
N THR A 283 -2.87 -8.41 -7.42
CA THR A 283 -2.04 -9.36 -8.20
C THR A 283 -1.95 -10.71 -7.49
N ASP A 284 -1.53 -10.70 -6.22
CA ASP A 284 -1.43 -11.91 -5.42
C ASP A 284 -2.78 -12.24 -4.80
N THR A 285 -3.22 -13.50 -4.92
CA THR A 285 -4.46 -13.98 -4.28
C THR A 285 -4.25 -14.28 -2.79
N TYR A 286 -3.02 -14.59 -2.40
CA TYR A 286 -2.66 -15.06 -1.05
C TYR A 286 -1.40 -14.36 -0.55
N PRO A 287 -1.16 -14.35 0.79
CA PRO A 287 0.09 -13.83 1.37
C PRO A 287 1.32 -14.55 0.82
N THR A 288 2.40 -13.81 0.62
CA THR A 288 3.68 -14.32 0.14
C THR A 288 4.81 -13.95 1.09
N LEU A 289 5.82 -14.83 1.18
CA LEU A 289 7.05 -14.54 1.91
C LEU A 289 7.90 -13.55 1.11
N GLY A 290 8.24 -12.40 1.70
CA GLY A 290 8.94 -11.31 1.03
C GLY A 290 8.06 -10.49 0.07
N GLY A 291 6.74 -10.60 0.15
CA GLY A 291 5.78 -9.81 -0.63
C GLY A 291 5.75 -8.34 -0.26
N ALA A 292 4.99 -7.55 -1.04
CA ALA A 292 4.80 -6.14 -0.76
C ALA A 292 4.09 -5.92 0.58
N LYS A 293 4.57 -4.96 1.38
CA LYS A 293 3.96 -4.61 2.66
C LYS A 293 2.50 -4.22 2.48
N VAL A 294 1.64 -4.69 3.38
CA VAL A 294 0.21 -4.37 3.43
C VAL A 294 -0.06 -3.46 4.62
N TYR A 295 -0.81 -2.40 4.40
CA TYR A 295 -1.28 -1.46 5.40
C TYR A 295 -2.78 -1.64 5.62
N LYS A 296 -3.21 -1.48 6.88
CA LYS A 296 -4.62 -1.42 7.25
C LYS A 296 -5.03 0.05 7.35
N ASN A 297 -5.71 0.55 6.34
CA ASN A 297 -6.18 1.92 6.24
C ASN A 297 -7.57 2.07 6.85
N ALA A 298 -7.74 3.05 7.68
CA ALA A 298 -9.01 3.34 8.34
C ALA A 298 -9.77 4.44 7.59
N THR A 299 -11.10 4.28 7.53
CA THR A 299 -12.03 5.34 7.11
C THR A 299 -12.74 5.87 8.34
N TYR A 300 -12.79 7.18 8.46
CA TYR A 300 -13.43 7.91 9.56
C TYR A 300 -14.55 8.80 9.03
N ASN A 301 -15.62 8.97 9.82
CA ASN A 301 -16.67 9.94 9.52
C ASN A 301 -16.30 11.36 9.94
N GLY A 302 -15.47 11.50 10.96
CA GLY A 302 -15.00 12.79 11.43
C GLY A 302 -13.81 13.31 10.62
N CYS A 303 -13.55 14.60 10.71
CA CYS A 303 -12.40 15.25 10.08
C CYS A 303 -11.07 14.77 10.67
N GLU A 304 -9.95 15.01 9.98
CA GLU A 304 -8.62 14.53 10.38
C GLU A 304 -8.23 14.95 11.81
N GLY A 305 -8.56 16.18 12.24
CA GLY A 305 -8.25 16.68 13.59
C GLY A 305 -9.13 16.10 14.70
N LYS A 306 -10.26 15.47 14.36
CA LYS A 306 -11.21 14.81 15.28
C LYS A 306 -11.92 13.65 14.60
N PRO A 307 -11.17 12.58 14.28
CA PRO A 307 -11.69 11.48 13.43
C PRO A 307 -12.80 10.65 14.09
N GLY A 308 -12.78 10.50 15.40
CA GLY A 308 -13.62 9.54 16.10
C GLY A 308 -13.16 8.11 15.92
N GLU A 309 -14.07 7.13 16.09
CA GLU A 309 -13.78 5.73 15.83
C GLU A 309 -13.86 5.43 14.33
N PRO A 310 -13.01 4.53 13.82
CA PRO A 310 -13.07 4.09 12.43
C PRO A 310 -14.41 3.42 12.10
N VAL A 311 -14.98 3.74 10.94
CA VAL A 311 -16.23 3.13 10.46
C VAL A 311 -16.00 1.94 9.55
N SER A 312 -14.82 1.87 8.91
CA SER A 312 -14.39 0.74 8.07
C SER A 312 -12.88 0.70 7.94
N TYR A 313 -12.40 -0.46 7.46
CA TYR A 313 -10.99 -0.66 7.12
C TYR A 313 -10.86 -1.18 5.70
N GLU A 314 -9.78 -0.78 5.04
CA GLU A 314 -9.35 -1.29 3.74
C GLU A 314 -7.86 -1.66 3.82
N TYR A 315 -7.47 -2.71 3.08
CA TYR A 315 -6.09 -3.14 3.01
C TYR A 315 -5.49 -2.74 1.66
N SER A 316 -4.31 -2.16 1.67
CA SER A 316 -3.60 -1.75 0.44
C SER A 316 -2.09 -1.72 0.62
N ASN A 317 -1.35 -1.57 -0.48
CA ASN A 317 0.11 -1.43 -0.42
C ASN A 317 0.58 0.01 -0.17
N THR A 318 -0.35 0.94 0.08
CA THR A 318 -0.05 2.34 0.41
C THR A 318 -0.74 2.71 1.72
N GLU A 319 -0.01 3.32 2.64
CA GLU A 319 -0.58 3.82 3.89
C GLU A 319 -1.36 5.11 3.62
N LYS A 320 -2.68 5.08 3.82
CA LYS A 320 -3.56 6.22 3.58
C LYS A 320 -4.91 6.07 4.29
N ASN A 321 -5.09 6.75 5.40
CA ASN A 321 -6.40 6.88 6.03
C ASN A 321 -7.30 7.85 5.24
N THR A 322 -8.61 7.67 5.37
CA THR A 322 -9.63 8.55 4.79
C THR A 322 -10.44 9.19 5.91
N TYR A 323 -10.66 10.49 5.80
CA TYR A 323 -11.39 11.28 6.80
C TYR A 323 -12.61 11.94 6.18
N GLY A 324 -13.58 12.26 7.01
CA GLY A 324 -14.74 13.08 6.65
C GLY A 324 -14.37 14.53 6.41
N ASP A 325 -15.34 15.29 5.92
CA ASP A 325 -15.19 16.73 5.67
C ASP A 325 -15.01 17.51 6.97
N HIS A 326 -14.45 18.70 6.85
CA HIS A 326 -14.40 19.69 7.92
C HIS A 326 -15.71 20.51 7.91
N PRO A 327 -16.66 20.31 8.86
CA PRO A 327 -17.87 21.14 8.95
C PRO A 327 -17.52 22.57 9.33
N ASP A 328 -18.24 23.55 8.73
CA ASP A 328 -18.14 24.99 8.99
C ASP A 328 -19.54 25.60 8.84
N ALA A 329 -20.38 25.39 9.82
CA ALA A 329 -21.78 25.80 9.76
C ALA A 329 -21.96 27.32 9.99
N ASP A 330 -21.05 27.94 10.72
CA ASP A 330 -21.06 29.38 10.98
C ASP A 330 -20.26 30.21 9.96
N ASN A 331 -19.61 29.54 9.01
CA ASN A 331 -18.78 30.12 7.94
C ASN A 331 -17.63 31.01 8.44
N ASP A 332 -17.04 30.67 9.58
CA ASP A 332 -15.88 31.39 10.12
C ASP A 332 -14.54 30.93 9.47
N GLY A 333 -14.58 29.88 8.62
CA GLY A 333 -13.43 29.32 7.93
C GLY A 333 -12.64 28.33 8.79
N ARG A 334 -13.18 27.94 9.94
CA ARG A 334 -12.65 26.90 10.81
C ARG A 334 -13.60 25.71 10.87
N CYS A 335 -13.04 24.55 11.09
CA CYS A 335 -13.85 23.36 11.34
C CYS A 335 -14.51 23.44 12.72
N ASP A 336 -15.83 23.35 12.79
CA ASP A 336 -16.61 23.35 14.03
C ASP A 336 -16.21 22.23 15.00
N ASP A 337 -15.70 21.11 14.45
CA ASP A 337 -15.34 19.92 15.24
C ASP A 337 -13.92 19.97 15.80
N CYS A 338 -12.91 20.34 14.98
CA CYS A 338 -11.51 20.28 15.38
C CYS A 338 -10.81 21.65 15.46
N GLY A 339 -11.47 22.72 15.02
CA GLY A 339 -10.93 24.09 15.06
C GLY A 339 -9.83 24.39 14.03
N GLN A 340 -9.48 23.41 13.17
CA GLN A 340 -8.51 23.63 12.11
C GLN A 340 -9.09 24.50 11.01
N TYR A 341 -8.25 25.28 10.33
CA TYR A 341 -8.69 26.03 9.16
C TYR A 341 -9.03 25.09 8.00
N ILE A 342 -10.20 25.28 7.38
CA ILE A 342 -10.73 24.42 6.29
C ILE A 342 -9.85 24.50 5.04
N ASP A 343 -9.24 25.66 4.79
CA ASP A 343 -8.29 25.87 3.72
C ASP A 343 -6.85 25.43 4.05
N GLY A 344 -6.67 24.85 5.24
CA GLY A 344 -5.38 24.35 5.75
C GLY A 344 -4.42 25.43 6.26
N ILE A 345 -4.70 26.74 6.01
CA ILE A 345 -3.78 27.83 6.31
C ILE A 345 -4.46 29.04 6.98
N GLY A 346 -5.77 29.18 6.88
CA GLY A 346 -6.54 30.33 7.40
C GLY A 346 -6.53 31.53 6.48
N ALA A 347 -6.67 31.31 5.17
CA ALA A 347 -6.74 32.32 4.13
C ALA A 347 -7.96 32.09 3.21
N LYS A 348 -9.08 32.70 3.54
CA LYS A 348 -10.36 32.53 2.85
C LYS A 348 -10.55 33.59 1.76
N LEU A 349 -10.89 33.17 0.55
CA LEU A 349 -11.25 34.09 -0.52
C LEU A 349 -12.65 34.66 -0.29
N ALA A 350 -12.74 35.98 -0.23
CA ALA A 350 -14.00 36.71 -0.06
C ALA A 350 -14.58 37.21 -1.40
N GLY A 351 -13.76 37.42 -2.42
CA GLY A 351 -14.22 37.87 -3.72
C GLY A 351 -13.12 38.40 -4.64
N TYR A 352 -13.54 38.92 -5.78
CA TYR A 352 -12.67 39.44 -6.82
C TYR A 352 -13.08 40.85 -7.21
N SER A 353 -12.14 41.63 -7.80
CA SER A 353 -12.44 42.80 -8.60
C SER A 353 -11.41 43.00 -9.71
N LEU A 354 -11.71 43.85 -10.70
CA LEU A 354 -10.72 44.29 -11.69
C LEU A 354 -9.80 45.34 -11.07
N SER A 355 -8.51 45.24 -11.42
CA SER A 355 -7.54 46.30 -11.24
C SER A 355 -7.30 46.96 -12.61
N LEU A 356 -7.45 48.28 -12.66
CA LEU A 356 -7.24 49.11 -13.84
C LEU A 356 -6.29 50.30 -13.53
N THR A 357 -5.58 50.24 -12.40
CA THR A 357 -4.59 51.25 -11.99
C THR A 357 -3.25 50.95 -12.65
N GLY A 358 -3.10 51.42 -13.89
CA GLY A 358 -1.88 51.24 -14.69
C GLY A 358 -1.95 50.02 -15.60
N ASN A 359 -1.96 48.83 -15.05
CA ASN A 359 -2.08 47.58 -15.78
C ASN A 359 -3.45 46.91 -15.57
N ILE A 360 -3.76 45.96 -16.42
CA ILE A 360 -4.98 45.17 -16.30
C ILE A 360 -4.70 43.99 -15.38
N GLY A 361 -5.55 43.79 -14.36
CA GLY A 361 -5.36 42.71 -13.43
C GLY A 361 -6.63 42.27 -12.68
N VAL A 362 -6.48 41.30 -11.81
CA VAL A 362 -7.52 40.84 -10.90
C VAL A 362 -7.03 41.03 -9.47
N ASN A 363 -7.87 41.64 -8.66
CA ASN A 363 -7.70 41.73 -7.20
C ASN A 363 -8.40 40.54 -6.57
N PHE A 364 -7.67 39.82 -5.71
CA PHE A 364 -8.18 38.76 -4.84
C PHE A 364 -8.32 39.34 -3.42
N TYR A 365 -9.54 39.38 -2.92
CA TYR A 365 -9.84 39.83 -1.55
C TYR A 365 -9.83 38.64 -0.62
N MET A 366 -8.87 38.62 0.32
CA MET A 366 -8.69 37.52 1.26
C MET A 366 -9.00 37.95 2.68
N GLU A 367 -9.77 37.15 3.39
CA GLU A 367 -9.79 37.16 4.85
C GLU A 367 -8.62 36.32 5.33
N LEU A 368 -7.75 36.90 6.16
CA LEU A 368 -6.56 36.22 6.67
C LEU A 368 -6.65 36.06 8.18
N SER A 369 -6.25 34.87 8.67
CA SER A 369 -6.07 34.63 10.08
C SER A 369 -4.91 35.44 10.67
N ASN A 370 -4.93 35.67 11.95
CA ASN A 370 -3.82 36.33 12.67
C ASN A 370 -2.49 35.57 12.48
N ASP A 371 -2.54 34.26 12.34
CA ASP A 371 -1.35 33.43 12.14
C ASP A 371 -0.66 33.78 10.82
N ILE A 372 -1.44 33.96 9.73
CA ILE A 372 -0.92 34.36 8.43
C ILE A 372 -0.50 35.83 8.39
N VAL A 373 -1.28 36.71 9.04
CA VAL A 373 -0.92 38.15 9.09
C VAL A 373 0.39 38.39 9.82
N ASN A 374 0.68 37.59 10.83
CA ASN A 374 1.91 37.67 11.62
C ASN A 374 3.06 36.79 11.08
N ASP A 375 2.82 36.03 10.03
CA ASP A 375 3.86 35.23 9.36
C ASP A 375 4.55 36.07 8.28
N GLU A 376 5.73 36.59 8.58
CA GLU A 376 6.54 37.39 7.64
C GLU A 376 6.91 36.60 6.38
N SER A 377 6.87 35.26 6.42
CA SER A 377 7.15 34.41 5.25
C SER A 377 5.92 34.21 4.36
N ALA A 378 4.74 34.63 4.81
CA ALA A 378 3.49 34.39 4.09
C ALA A 378 3.35 35.30 2.84
N TYR A 379 2.95 34.69 1.73
CA TYR A 379 2.72 35.38 0.47
C TYR A 379 1.61 34.72 -0.36
N MET A 380 0.95 35.54 -1.18
CA MET A 380 0.13 35.05 -2.27
C MET A 380 1.04 34.68 -3.46
N ASN A 381 1.05 33.43 -3.85
CA ASN A 381 1.76 32.91 -5.02
C ASN A 381 0.82 32.93 -6.24
N PHE A 382 1.11 33.75 -7.22
CA PHE A 382 0.41 33.78 -8.49
C PHE A 382 1.17 32.96 -9.53
N ILE A 383 0.46 32.08 -10.23
CA ILE A 383 0.96 31.42 -11.43
C ILE A 383 0.27 32.09 -12.62
N LEU A 384 1.06 32.80 -13.40
CA LEU A 384 0.63 33.60 -14.56
C LEU A 384 0.39 32.69 -15.78
N PRO A 385 -0.40 33.13 -16.77
CA PRO A 385 -0.70 32.37 -17.99
C PRO A 385 0.51 31.89 -18.77
N ASN A 386 1.61 32.64 -18.71
CA ASN A 386 2.89 32.29 -19.37
C ASN A 386 3.74 31.27 -18.57
N GLY A 387 3.21 30.78 -17.42
CA GLY A 387 3.89 29.84 -16.54
C GLY A 387 4.89 30.46 -15.56
N THR A 388 5.08 31.78 -15.57
CA THR A 388 5.90 32.47 -14.56
C THR A 388 5.13 32.60 -13.25
N THR A 389 5.85 32.75 -12.13
CA THR A 389 5.27 32.97 -10.81
C THR A 389 5.56 34.39 -10.33
N SER A 390 4.61 34.95 -9.59
CA SER A 390 4.76 36.24 -8.90
C SER A 390 4.34 36.05 -7.43
N LYS A 391 5.12 36.62 -6.52
CA LYS A 391 4.87 36.57 -5.07
C LYS A 391 4.45 37.94 -4.57
N VAL A 392 3.35 38.00 -3.82
CA VAL A 392 2.91 39.19 -3.10
C VAL A 392 2.85 38.85 -1.62
N TYR A 393 3.80 39.37 -0.85
CA TYR A 393 3.90 39.07 0.58
C TYR A 393 2.81 39.77 1.39
N VAL A 394 2.39 39.15 2.48
CA VAL A 394 1.36 39.68 3.39
C VAL A 394 1.93 40.80 4.24
N SER A 395 3.12 40.64 4.81
CA SER A 395 3.78 41.60 5.71
C SER A 395 5.29 41.42 5.70
N GLY A 396 6.02 42.30 6.38
CA GLY A 396 7.46 42.15 6.63
C GLY A 396 8.35 42.82 5.60
N THR A 397 9.69 42.79 5.87
CA THR A 397 10.74 43.23 4.94
C THR A 397 11.53 42.00 4.50
N HIS A 398 11.66 41.82 3.18
CA HIS A 398 12.19 40.60 2.57
C HIS A 398 13.67 40.72 2.19
N GLU A 399 14.30 39.59 1.82
CA GLU A 399 15.74 39.50 1.51
C GLU A 399 16.17 40.42 0.35
N ASP A 400 15.25 40.75 -0.56
CA ASP A 400 15.46 41.69 -1.68
C ASP A 400 15.39 43.16 -1.25
N GLY A 401 15.14 43.42 0.05
CA GLY A 401 14.99 44.78 0.62
C GLY A 401 13.61 45.40 0.40
N SER A 402 12.65 44.68 -0.23
CA SER A 402 11.28 45.13 -0.35
C SER A 402 10.54 45.02 0.98
N THR A 403 9.68 46.02 1.27
CA THR A 403 8.74 45.96 2.39
C THR A 403 7.37 45.67 1.83
N ALA A 404 6.71 44.61 2.30
CA ALA A 404 5.37 44.30 1.89
C ALA A 404 4.40 45.37 2.37
N THR A 405 3.63 45.90 1.43
CA THR A 405 2.48 46.78 1.69
C THR A 405 1.28 46.16 1.00
N THR A 406 0.72 45.12 1.60
CA THR A 406 -0.53 44.57 1.07
C THR A 406 -1.65 45.56 1.39
N ASP A 407 -2.34 46.01 0.35
CA ASP A 407 -3.49 46.88 0.50
C ASP A 407 -4.58 46.17 1.30
N THR A 408 -5.26 46.93 2.14
CA THR A 408 -6.39 46.41 2.93
C THR A 408 -7.63 47.25 2.72
N THR A 409 -8.78 46.62 2.78
CA THR A 409 -10.07 47.30 2.79
C THR A 409 -10.94 46.72 3.91
N VAL A 410 -11.78 47.56 4.51
CA VAL A 410 -12.68 47.13 5.57
C VAL A 410 -14.12 47.25 5.09
N LYS A 411 -14.88 46.17 5.19
CA LYS A 411 -16.31 46.14 4.87
C LYS A 411 -17.05 45.39 5.97
N ASN A 412 -18.08 46.01 6.54
CA ASN A 412 -18.88 45.44 7.64
C ASN A 412 -18.05 44.96 8.84
N GLY A 413 -16.94 45.67 9.15
CA GLY A 413 -16.05 45.32 10.27
C GLY A 413 -15.03 44.23 9.99
N VAL A 414 -15.04 43.62 8.81
CA VAL A 414 -14.07 42.60 8.35
C VAL A 414 -12.98 43.28 7.53
N THR A 415 -11.72 42.97 7.85
CA THR A 415 -10.55 43.41 7.06
C THR A 415 -10.23 42.41 5.96
N TYR A 416 -10.20 42.90 4.76
CA TYR A 416 -9.80 42.14 3.58
C TYR A 416 -8.42 42.58 3.08
N TYR A 417 -7.52 41.65 2.87
CA TYR A 417 -6.21 41.85 2.26
C TYR A 417 -6.34 41.70 0.76
N VAL A 418 -5.81 42.67 0.00
CA VAL A 418 -6.00 42.76 -1.44
C VAL A 418 -4.71 42.36 -2.17
N PHE A 419 -4.76 41.23 -2.86
CA PHE A 419 -3.64 40.73 -3.66
C PHE A 419 -3.94 40.92 -5.13
N THR A 420 -3.15 41.74 -5.83
CA THR A 420 -3.36 42.06 -7.21
C THR A 420 -2.44 41.22 -8.10
N CYS A 421 -3.02 40.56 -9.10
CA CYS A 421 -2.29 39.91 -10.18
C CYS A 421 -2.52 40.64 -11.50
N GLU A 422 -1.46 41.19 -12.06
CA GLU A 422 -1.50 41.86 -13.34
C GLU A 422 -1.22 40.89 -14.49
N VAL A 423 -1.90 41.07 -15.62
CA VAL A 423 -1.73 40.28 -16.84
C VAL A 423 -1.59 41.15 -18.06
N ALA A 424 -0.92 40.64 -19.09
CA ALA A 424 -0.88 41.31 -20.39
C ALA A 424 -2.26 41.31 -21.05
N ALA A 425 -2.57 42.35 -21.81
CA ALA A 425 -3.87 42.49 -22.47
C ALA A 425 -4.28 41.26 -23.30
N LYS A 426 -3.34 40.59 -23.96
CA LYS A 426 -3.57 39.35 -24.73
C LYS A 426 -3.93 38.15 -23.84
N GLU A 427 -3.69 38.19 -22.52
CA GLU A 427 -3.83 37.10 -21.59
C GLU A 427 -5.13 37.16 -20.78
N MET A 428 -6.04 38.10 -21.06
CA MET A 428 -7.28 38.31 -20.29
C MET A 428 -8.20 37.08 -20.22
N THR A 429 -8.11 36.18 -21.18
CA THR A 429 -8.90 34.94 -21.25
C THR A 429 -8.15 33.73 -20.64
N SER A 430 -7.00 33.95 -20.04
CA SER A 430 -6.15 32.90 -19.51
C SER A 430 -6.24 32.84 -17.98
N ASP A 431 -6.16 31.61 -17.45
CA ASP A 431 -6.24 31.35 -16.05
C ASP A 431 -5.09 32.01 -15.27
N ILE A 432 -5.44 32.74 -14.24
CA ILE A 432 -4.57 33.16 -13.15
C ILE A 432 -4.82 32.17 -12.00
N LYS A 433 -3.78 31.50 -11.50
CA LYS A 433 -3.90 30.68 -10.29
C LYS A 433 -3.27 31.42 -9.13
N ALA A 434 -4.00 31.49 -8.01
CA ALA A 434 -3.59 32.17 -6.79
C ALA A 434 -3.63 31.18 -5.62
N GLN A 435 -2.56 31.11 -4.83
CA GLN A 435 -2.48 30.22 -3.68
C GLN A 435 -1.73 30.93 -2.54
N MET A 436 -2.32 30.98 -1.36
CA MET A 436 -1.63 31.46 -0.17
C MET A 436 -0.60 30.43 0.31
N ILE A 437 0.61 30.88 0.58
CA ILE A 437 1.73 30.10 1.08
C ILE A 437 2.19 30.71 2.40
N GLY A 438 2.44 29.91 3.41
CA GLY A 438 2.92 30.34 4.74
C GLY A 438 3.91 29.36 5.35
N ASN A 439 4.43 29.71 6.51
CA ASN A 439 5.40 28.91 7.26
C ASN A 439 6.59 28.47 6.39
N ASN A 440 7.25 29.42 5.75
CA ASN A 440 8.38 29.17 4.83
C ASN A 440 8.10 28.15 3.69
N GLY A 441 6.85 28.05 3.27
CA GLY A 441 6.44 27.11 2.21
C GLY A 441 5.92 25.76 2.69
N GLU A 442 5.92 25.50 3.99
CA GLU A 442 5.43 24.24 4.57
C GLU A 442 3.89 24.16 4.58
N LYS A 443 3.21 25.31 4.63
CA LYS A 443 1.75 25.41 4.59
C LYS A 443 1.28 26.00 3.27
N THR A 444 0.32 25.36 2.63
CA THR A 444 -0.26 25.80 1.38
C THR A 444 -1.78 25.80 1.46
N GLY A 445 -2.39 26.94 1.10
CA GLY A 445 -3.83 27.08 1.04
C GLY A 445 -4.44 26.54 -0.25
N LYS A 446 -5.75 26.73 -0.39
CA LYS A 446 -6.49 26.37 -1.59
C LYS A 446 -5.99 27.15 -2.80
N VAL A 447 -5.95 26.49 -3.96
CA VAL A 447 -5.67 27.16 -5.25
C VAL A 447 -6.98 27.74 -5.79
N TYR A 448 -6.99 29.05 -6.02
CA TYR A 448 -8.07 29.76 -6.68
C TYR A 448 -7.68 30.02 -8.13
N THR A 449 -8.59 29.78 -9.07
CA THR A 449 -8.38 30.03 -10.50
C THR A 449 -9.42 31.01 -10.98
N TYR A 450 -8.99 32.08 -11.67
CA TYR A 450 -9.87 33.12 -12.19
C TYR A 450 -9.26 33.82 -13.39
N THR A 451 -10.08 34.40 -14.23
CA THR A 451 -9.63 35.18 -15.40
C THR A 451 -10.13 36.64 -15.33
N VAL A 452 -9.41 37.54 -15.99
CA VAL A 452 -9.89 38.95 -16.17
C VAL A 452 -11.24 38.95 -16.89
N LYS A 453 -11.38 38.07 -17.90
CA LYS A 453 -12.61 38.00 -18.69
C LYS A 453 -13.82 37.56 -17.88
N GLU A 454 -13.69 36.60 -17.00
CA GLU A 454 -14.81 36.13 -16.12
C GLU A 454 -15.39 37.28 -15.29
N TYR A 455 -14.51 38.11 -14.68
CA TYR A 455 -15.02 39.23 -13.91
C TYR A 455 -15.57 40.35 -14.81
N ALA A 456 -14.98 40.60 -15.98
CA ALA A 456 -15.51 41.53 -16.96
C ALA A 456 -16.90 41.10 -17.45
N ASP A 457 -17.09 39.82 -17.76
CA ASP A 457 -18.39 39.27 -18.15
C ASP A 457 -19.41 39.36 -17.00
N TYR A 458 -18.98 39.18 -15.75
CA TYR A 458 -19.83 39.42 -14.60
C TYR A 458 -20.34 40.86 -14.55
N ILE A 459 -19.47 41.87 -14.75
CA ILE A 459 -19.88 43.27 -14.80
C ILE A 459 -20.87 43.51 -15.97
N LEU A 460 -20.61 42.93 -17.13
CA LEU A 460 -21.47 43.11 -18.31
C LEU A 460 -22.84 42.46 -18.18
N SER A 461 -22.94 41.38 -17.41
CA SER A 461 -24.20 40.68 -17.13
C SER A 461 -25.02 41.35 -16.02
N HIS A 462 -24.41 42.18 -15.17
CA HIS A 462 -25.05 42.88 -14.07
C HIS A 462 -25.22 44.39 -14.39
N THR A 463 -25.61 44.73 -15.60
CA THR A 463 -25.94 46.07 -16.04
C THR A 463 -27.42 46.36 -15.79
N SER A 464 -27.68 47.46 -15.17
CA SER A 464 -28.92 47.85 -14.55
C SER A 464 -30.21 47.81 -15.41
N ALA A 465 -31.23 47.14 -14.90
CA ALA A 465 -32.56 47.76 -14.87
C ALA A 465 -33.17 47.77 -13.46
N GLU A 466 -32.77 46.90 -12.58
CA GLU A 466 -33.28 46.89 -11.20
C GLU A 466 -32.21 46.33 -10.25
N GLY A 467 -31.48 47.23 -9.55
CA GLY A 467 -30.56 46.85 -8.48
C GLY A 467 -29.14 46.49 -8.89
N SER A 468 -28.68 46.78 -10.10
CA SER A 468 -27.31 46.49 -10.51
C SER A 468 -26.31 47.49 -9.95
N ASN A 469 -25.14 47.00 -9.61
CA ASN A 469 -24.10 47.76 -8.93
C ASN A 469 -23.22 48.57 -9.89
N TYR A 470 -23.35 48.40 -11.21
CA TYR A 470 -22.42 48.98 -12.18
C TYR A 470 -23.10 50.00 -13.12
N GLY A 471 -22.62 51.25 -13.06
CA GLY A 471 -23.10 52.34 -13.92
C GLY A 471 -22.62 52.19 -15.38
N SER A 472 -23.26 52.95 -16.28
CA SER A 472 -22.95 52.90 -17.71
C SER A 472 -21.48 53.18 -18.03
N ALA A 473 -20.82 54.07 -17.29
CA ALA A 473 -19.41 54.40 -17.45
C ALA A 473 -18.51 53.18 -17.19
N THR A 474 -18.76 52.43 -16.11
CA THR A 474 -18.03 51.20 -15.80
C THR A 474 -18.22 50.13 -16.89
N VAL A 475 -19.45 49.99 -17.39
CA VAL A 475 -19.77 49.05 -18.48
C VAL A 475 -19.03 49.41 -19.76
N GLN A 476 -18.97 50.70 -20.13
CA GLN A 476 -18.23 51.15 -21.32
C GLN A 476 -16.73 50.96 -21.18
N LEU A 477 -16.16 51.24 -20.00
CA LEU A 477 -14.76 50.98 -19.69
C LEU A 477 -14.39 49.49 -19.83
N VAL A 478 -15.22 48.60 -19.28
CA VAL A 478 -15.01 47.15 -19.37
C VAL A 478 -15.13 46.64 -20.81
N LYS A 479 -16.10 47.16 -21.59
CA LYS A 479 -16.21 46.84 -23.01
C LYS A 479 -14.96 47.29 -23.78
N GLY A 480 -14.47 48.51 -23.51
CA GLY A 480 -13.24 49.05 -24.13
C GLY A 480 -12.02 48.19 -23.78
N MET A 481 -11.91 47.78 -22.53
CA MET A 481 -10.85 46.89 -22.06
C MET A 481 -10.89 45.53 -22.76
N LEU A 482 -12.05 44.89 -22.86
CA LEU A 482 -12.20 43.58 -23.55
C LEU A 482 -11.89 43.72 -25.06
N ASN A 483 -12.31 44.80 -25.72
CA ASN A 483 -11.99 45.08 -27.12
C ASN A 483 -10.47 45.22 -27.32
N TYR A 484 -9.80 45.93 -26.41
CA TYR A 484 -8.34 46.03 -26.41
C TYR A 484 -7.66 44.67 -26.24
N GLY A 485 -8.16 43.83 -25.33
CA GLY A 485 -7.68 42.46 -25.12
C GLY A 485 -7.82 41.58 -26.36
N GLY A 486 -8.99 41.59 -26.99
CA GLY A 486 -9.25 40.87 -28.24
C GLY A 486 -8.38 41.35 -29.41
N ALA A 487 -8.16 42.66 -29.54
CA ALA A 487 -7.23 43.23 -30.52
C ALA A 487 -5.77 42.81 -30.25
N ALA A 488 -5.35 42.82 -29.00
CA ALA A 488 -4.01 42.34 -28.59
C ALA A 488 -3.82 40.83 -28.88
N GLN A 489 -4.83 40.02 -28.61
CA GLN A 489 -4.80 38.58 -28.95
C GLN A 489 -4.63 38.37 -30.46
N LYS A 490 -5.39 39.06 -31.29
CA LYS A 490 -5.27 39.02 -32.76
C LYS A 490 -3.88 39.45 -33.22
N TYR A 491 -3.38 40.57 -32.69
CA TYR A 491 -2.07 41.12 -33.07
C TYR A 491 -0.90 40.17 -32.73
N PHE A 492 -0.95 39.55 -31.56
CA PHE A 492 0.10 38.61 -31.09
C PHE A 492 -0.13 37.15 -31.49
N GLY A 493 -1.22 36.84 -32.20
CA GLY A 493 -1.59 35.45 -32.54
C GLY A 493 -1.83 34.55 -31.30
N TYR A 494 -2.31 35.11 -30.18
CA TYR A 494 -2.45 34.43 -28.91
C TYR A 494 -3.91 34.05 -28.64
N LYS A 495 -4.22 32.75 -28.51
CA LYS A 495 -5.58 32.23 -28.24
C LYS A 495 -6.67 32.92 -29.09
N THR A 496 -6.45 33.00 -30.39
CA THR A 496 -7.33 33.70 -31.34
C THR A 496 -8.68 33.03 -31.54
N ASP A 497 -8.82 31.80 -31.06
CA ASP A 497 -10.05 31.00 -30.93
C ASP A 497 -10.88 31.34 -29.68
N GLN A 498 -10.29 32.02 -28.70
CA GLN A 498 -10.89 32.42 -27.43
C GLN A 498 -10.66 33.90 -27.14
N LEU A 499 -11.16 34.76 -27.99
CA LEU A 499 -10.94 36.19 -27.85
C LEU A 499 -11.64 36.77 -26.61
N ALA A 500 -11.01 37.73 -25.94
CA ALA A 500 -11.62 38.53 -24.89
C ALA A 500 -12.87 39.24 -25.39
N SER A 501 -12.80 39.80 -26.62
CA SER A 501 -13.92 40.33 -27.39
C SER A 501 -13.61 40.28 -28.87
N ASP A 502 -14.64 40.13 -29.71
CA ASP A 502 -14.56 40.30 -31.17
C ASP A 502 -15.15 41.65 -31.63
N GLY A 503 -15.29 42.62 -30.73
CA GLY A 503 -15.76 43.99 -31.00
C GLY A 503 -17.12 44.29 -30.34
N LEU A 504 -17.10 44.51 -29.01
CA LEU A 504 -18.28 45.01 -28.30
C LEU A 504 -18.59 46.44 -28.68
N ALA A 505 -19.85 46.73 -29.00
CA ALA A 505 -20.27 48.08 -29.33
C ALA A 505 -20.09 49.01 -28.12
N LEU A 506 -19.34 50.08 -28.34
CA LEU A 506 -19.21 51.20 -27.42
C LEU A 506 -20.29 52.21 -27.76
N THR A 507 -21.04 52.67 -26.79
CA THR A 507 -21.86 53.88 -26.93
C THR A 507 -20.95 55.09 -26.78
N GLU A 508 -21.24 56.19 -27.47
CA GLU A 508 -20.47 57.44 -27.35
C GLU A 508 -20.19 57.75 -25.89
N PRO A 509 -18.94 58.01 -25.50
CA PRO A 509 -18.60 58.25 -24.13
C PRO A 509 -19.31 59.51 -23.61
N VAL A 510 -20.01 59.38 -22.50
CA VAL A 510 -20.52 60.49 -21.70
C VAL A 510 -19.36 61.10 -20.87
N PHE A 511 -18.15 61.08 -21.40
CA PHE A 511 -17.02 61.80 -20.83
C PHE A 511 -16.86 63.11 -21.64
N ASP A 512 -17.07 64.19 -20.98
CA ASP A 512 -16.64 65.47 -21.50
C ASP A 512 -15.08 65.42 -21.54
N ASP A 513 -14.52 65.71 -22.72
CA ASP A 513 -13.07 65.68 -22.95
C ASP A 513 -12.30 66.51 -21.91
N THR A 514 -12.93 67.49 -21.30
CA THR A 514 -12.36 68.35 -20.28
C THR A 514 -12.07 67.63 -18.96
N SER A 515 -12.90 66.69 -18.54
CA SER A 515 -12.70 65.93 -17.32
C SER A 515 -11.57 64.90 -17.45
N ILE A 516 -11.43 64.25 -18.60
CA ILE A 516 -10.34 63.32 -18.91
C ILE A 516 -9.01 64.06 -19.01
N ILE A 517 -8.99 65.19 -19.72
CA ILE A 517 -7.80 66.05 -19.87
C ILE A 517 -7.36 66.61 -18.51
N ASN A 518 -8.27 66.99 -17.65
CA ASN A 518 -7.95 67.47 -16.34
C ASN A 518 -7.41 66.34 -15.42
N TYR A 519 -7.99 65.14 -15.48
CA TYR A 519 -7.47 63.98 -14.78
C TYR A 519 -6.04 63.62 -15.23
N ILE A 520 -5.78 63.57 -16.51
CA ILE A 520 -4.45 63.31 -17.09
C ILE A 520 -3.44 64.39 -16.65
N LYS A 521 -3.85 65.64 -16.64
CA LYS A 521 -3.01 66.76 -16.17
C LYS A 521 -2.71 66.67 -14.67
N ASP A 522 -3.68 66.28 -13.86
CA ASP A 522 -3.49 66.11 -12.42
C ASP A 522 -2.57 64.95 -12.09
N GLU A 523 -2.67 63.83 -12.81
CA GLU A 523 -1.76 62.67 -12.63
C GLU A 523 -0.34 63.00 -13.15
N ALA A 524 -0.20 63.71 -14.28
CA ALA A 524 1.10 64.16 -14.77
C ALA A 524 1.79 65.14 -13.80
N ASN A 525 1.01 65.97 -13.08
CA ASN A 525 1.54 66.88 -12.09
C ASN A 525 1.89 66.22 -10.75
N LYS A 526 1.36 65.01 -10.47
CA LYS A 526 1.75 64.23 -9.30
C LYS A 526 3.04 63.40 -9.55
N ALA A 527 3.40 63.22 -10.81
CA ALA A 527 4.57 62.45 -11.22
C ALA A 527 5.82 63.35 -11.50
N SER A 528 5.68 64.67 -11.42
CA SER A 528 6.75 65.68 -11.49
C SER A 528 7.05 66.23 -10.10
#